data_ccaefdddf8273da6e2f1425bfb7f7d46
#
_entry.id   ccaefdddf8273da6e2f1425bfb7f7d46
#
_cell.length_a   1.000
_cell.length_b   1.000
_cell.length_c   1.000
_cell.angle_alpha   90.00
_cell.angle_beta   90.00
_cell.angle_gamma   90.00
#
_symmetry.space_group_name_H-M   'P 1'
#
loop_
_entity.id
_entity.type
_entity.pdbx_description
1 polymer ?
#
loop_
_entity_poly.entity_id
_entity_poly.type
_entity_poly.pdbx_seq_one_letter_code
_entity_poly.pdbx_strand_id
1 'polypeptide(L)'
;MEAKTKTIDSFKLHEKDTGSADVQIALLTERINHLTGHLQDNKKDHHSRRGLLMMVGQRRRLLDYLHDTDLARYQLVTKKLKLRR
;
A
#
# COMPACT_ATOMS: atom_id res chain seq x y z
N MET A 1 -11.76 -11.74 -2.44
CA MET A 1 -10.31 -11.92 -2.32
C MET A 1 -9.91 -11.92 -0.86
N GLU A 2 -9.45 -13.04 -0.38
CA GLU A 2 -9.09 -13.19 1.02
C GLU A 2 -7.96 -12.28 1.46
N ALA A 3 -6.91 -12.15 0.64
CA ALA A 3 -5.76 -11.32 0.98
C ALA A 3 -6.16 -9.86 1.17
N LYS A 4 -7.03 -9.35 0.29
CA LYS A 4 -7.52 -7.98 0.39
C LYS A 4 -8.37 -7.78 1.64
N THR A 5 -9.24 -8.74 1.96
CA THR A 5 -10.08 -8.68 3.15
C THR A 5 -9.22 -8.69 4.42
N LYS A 6 -8.23 -9.58 4.48
CA LYS A 6 -7.32 -9.62 5.63
C LYS A 6 -6.53 -8.32 5.78
N THR A 7 -6.10 -7.72 4.68
CA THR A 7 -5.38 -6.47 4.71
C THR A 7 -6.25 -5.35 5.28
N ILE A 8 -7.50 -5.26 4.83
CA ILE A 8 -8.44 -4.27 5.33
C ILE A 8 -8.70 -4.47 6.82
N ASP A 9 -8.99 -5.71 7.24
CA ASP A 9 -9.27 -6.01 8.64
C ASP A 9 -8.10 -5.68 9.55
N SER A 10 -6.89 -5.91 9.08
CA SER A 10 -5.67 -5.65 9.83
C SER A 10 -5.47 -4.15 10.13
N PHE A 11 -6.02 -3.27 9.30
CA PHE A 11 -5.83 -1.82 9.42
C PHE A 11 -7.10 -1.07 9.78
N LYS A 12 -8.22 -1.75 9.94
CA LYS A 12 -9.49 -1.10 10.30
C LYS A 12 -9.41 -0.46 11.67
N LEU A 13 -9.85 0.79 11.75
CA LEU A 13 -10.05 1.48 13.02
C LEU A 13 -11.45 1.25 13.56
N HIS A 14 -12.41 1.04 12.65
CA HIS A 14 -13.80 0.71 12.97
C HIS A 14 -14.41 0.05 11.73
N GLU A 15 -15.61 -0.49 11.86
CA GLU A 15 -16.22 -1.33 10.82
C GLU A 15 -16.33 -0.69 9.45
N LYS A 16 -16.45 0.63 9.37
CA LYS A 16 -16.61 1.33 8.10
C LYS A 16 -15.34 1.97 7.59
N ASP A 17 -14.20 1.68 8.21
CA ASP A 17 -12.94 2.35 7.88
C ASP A 17 -12.18 1.61 6.77
N THR A 18 -12.79 1.54 5.58
CA THR A 18 -12.15 0.91 4.42
C THR A 18 -11.49 1.90 3.49
N GLY A 19 -11.74 3.19 3.68
CA GLY A 19 -11.19 4.25 2.82
C GLY A 19 -10.13 5.10 3.47
N SER A 20 -9.68 4.76 4.68
CA SER A 20 -8.65 5.54 5.35
C SER A 20 -7.29 5.41 4.66
N ALA A 21 -6.41 6.38 4.90
CA ALA A 21 -5.09 6.41 4.26
C ALA A 21 -4.28 5.16 4.57
N ASP A 22 -4.31 4.68 5.81
CA ASP A 22 -3.55 3.50 6.20
C ASP A 22 -4.08 2.23 5.52
N VAL A 23 -5.39 2.10 5.34
CA VAL A 23 -5.97 0.99 4.60
C VAL A 23 -5.56 1.05 3.13
N GLN A 24 -5.61 2.23 2.53
CA GLN A 24 -5.21 2.41 1.13
C GLN A 24 -3.73 2.08 0.93
N ILE A 25 -2.88 2.50 1.86
CA ILE A 25 -1.45 2.18 1.80
C ILE A 25 -1.23 0.67 1.86
N ALA A 26 -1.96 -0.02 2.74
CA ALA A 26 -1.85 -1.47 2.86
C ALA A 26 -2.28 -2.18 1.58
N LEU A 27 -3.39 -1.76 0.97
CA LEU A 27 -3.87 -2.33 -0.28
C LEU A 27 -2.89 -2.08 -1.43
N LEU A 28 -2.35 -0.86 -1.52
CA LEU A 28 -1.36 -0.53 -2.54
C LEU A 28 -0.09 -1.36 -2.36
N THR A 29 0.36 -1.55 -1.12
CA THR A 29 1.55 -2.35 -0.83
C THR A 29 1.36 -3.79 -1.30
N GLU A 30 0.19 -4.37 -1.05
CA GLU A 30 -0.13 -5.72 -1.51
C GLU A 30 -0.08 -5.81 -3.02
N ARG A 31 -0.69 -4.86 -3.72
CA ARG A 31 -0.69 -4.82 -5.19
C ARG A 31 0.71 -4.60 -5.76
N ILE A 32 1.48 -3.71 -5.14
CA ILE A 32 2.86 -3.44 -5.54
C ILE A 32 3.70 -4.71 -5.44
N ASN A 33 3.58 -5.44 -4.33
CA ASN A 33 4.34 -6.68 -4.13
C ASN A 33 3.93 -7.74 -5.16
N HIS A 34 2.64 -7.87 -5.43
CA HIS A 34 2.15 -8.80 -6.43
C HIS A 34 2.70 -8.47 -7.83
N LEU A 35 2.64 -7.21 -8.21
CA LEU A 35 3.10 -6.76 -9.52
C LEU A 35 4.62 -6.82 -9.66
N THR A 36 5.34 -6.57 -8.57
CA THR A 36 6.79 -6.71 -8.55
C THR A 36 7.18 -8.16 -8.86
N GLY A 37 6.48 -9.13 -8.25
CA GLY A 37 6.71 -10.54 -8.55
C GLY A 37 6.41 -10.88 -10.00
N HIS A 38 5.31 -10.34 -10.54
CA HIS A 38 4.96 -10.53 -11.94
C HIS A 38 6.06 -10.02 -12.88
N LEU A 39 6.61 -8.84 -12.59
CA LEU A 39 7.64 -8.23 -13.42
C LEU A 39 8.98 -8.94 -13.37
N GLN A 40 9.26 -9.70 -12.32
CA GLN A 40 10.47 -10.53 -12.28
C GLN A 40 10.44 -11.60 -13.35
N ASP A 41 9.24 -12.13 -13.65
CA ASP A 41 9.05 -13.15 -14.68
C ASP A 41 8.77 -12.55 -16.06
N ASN A 42 8.32 -11.29 -16.12
CA ASN A 42 7.88 -10.63 -17.35
C ASN A 42 8.53 -9.25 -17.46
N LYS A 43 9.83 -9.23 -17.64
CA LYS A 43 10.63 -8.00 -17.62
C LYS A 43 10.27 -7.00 -18.71
N LYS A 44 9.67 -7.47 -19.79
CA LYS A 44 9.31 -6.62 -20.93
C LYS A 44 7.87 -6.11 -20.88
N ASP A 45 7.15 -6.39 -19.78
CA ASP A 45 5.78 -5.92 -19.62
C ASP A 45 5.77 -4.45 -19.20
N HIS A 46 5.78 -3.57 -20.19
CA HIS A 46 5.84 -2.12 -19.95
C HIS A 46 4.56 -1.57 -19.33
N HIS A 47 3.41 -2.18 -19.60
CA HIS A 47 2.14 -1.78 -18.99
C HIS A 47 2.16 -2.01 -17.49
N SER A 48 2.59 -3.18 -17.08
CA SER A 48 2.66 -3.51 -15.66
C SER A 48 3.70 -2.65 -14.93
N ARG A 49 4.82 -2.38 -15.59
CA ARG A 49 5.85 -1.50 -15.02
C ARG A 49 5.31 -0.08 -14.80
N ARG A 50 4.56 0.44 -15.75
CA ARG A 50 3.95 1.76 -15.61
C ARG A 50 2.94 1.77 -14.46
N GLY A 51 2.09 0.75 -14.39
CA GLY A 51 1.13 0.60 -13.30
C GLY A 51 1.81 0.52 -11.93
N LEU A 52 2.93 -0.20 -11.86
CA LEU A 52 3.71 -0.29 -10.62
C LEU A 52 4.21 1.08 -10.18
N LEU A 53 4.79 1.85 -11.10
CA LEU A 53 5.29 3.18 -10.80
C LEU A 53 4.18 4.11 -10.32
N MET A 54 2.99 4.03 -10.93
CA MET A 54 1.85 4.82 -10.51
C MET A 54 1.41 4.47 -9.09
N MET A 55 1.36 3.19 -8.76
CA MET A 55 0.97 2.73 -7.42
C MET A 55 2.01 3.12 -6.37
N VAL A 56 3.28 3.04 -6.70
CA VAL A 56 4.35 3.49 -5.81
C VAL A 56 4.21 4.99 -5.53
N GLY A 57 3.93 5.78 -6.57
CA GLY A 57 3.70 7.21 -6.43
C GLY A 57 2.49 7.53 -5.55
N GLN A 58 1.39 6.81 -5.74
CA GLN A 58 0.19 6.97 -4.92
C GLN A 58 0.47 6.62 -3.46
N ARG A 59 1.15 5.49 -3.21
CA ARG A 59 1.51 5.09 -1.85
C ARG A 59 2.36 6.14 -1.17
N ARG A 60 3.32 6.71 -1.89
CA ARG A 60 4.18 7.74 -1.35
C ARG A 60 3.39 8.98 -0.93
N ARG A 61 2.44 9.41 -1.76
CA ARG A 61 1.59 10.56 -1.42
C ARG A 61 0.76 10.29 -0.18
N LEU A 62 0.21 9.10 -0.05
CA LEU A 62 -0.57 8.73 1.13
C LEU A 62 0.31 8.68 2.38
N LEU A 63 1.53 8.17 2.26
CA LEU A 63 2.48 8.14 3.36
C LEU A 63 2.89 9.55 3.78
N ASP A 64 3.13 10.43 2.82
CA ASP A 64 3.46 11.83 3.12
C ASP A 64 2.30 12.53 3.82
N TYR A 65 1.07 12.32 3.35
CA TYR A 65 -0.13 12.85 3.99
C TYR A 65 -0.24 12.36 5.43
N LEU A 66 -0.06 11.07 5.63
CA LEU A 66 -0.17 10.46 6.96
C LEU A 66 0.92 10.98 7.89
N HIS A 67 2.13 11.13 7.39
CA HIS A 67 3.26 11.71 8.14
C HIS A 67 2.93 13.11 8.67
N ASP A 68 2.29 13.92 7.83
CA ASP A 68 1.97 15.30 8.19
C ASP A 68 0.75 15.42 9.09
N THR A 69 -0.20 14.50 8.99
CA THR A 69 -1.47 14.58 9.73
C THR A 69 -1.52 13.70 10.97
N ASP A 70 -0.82 12.56 10.96
CA ASP A 70 -0.82 11.63 12.09
C ASP A 70 0.48 10.83 12.09
N LEU A 71 1.51 11.42 12.67
CA LEU A 71 2.85 10.82 12.70
C LEU A 71 2.86 9.46 13.39
N ALA A 72 2.10 9.31 14.47
CA ALA A 72 2.05 8.05 15.20
C ALA A 72 1.53 6.92 14.30
N ARG A 73 0.47 7.20 13.55
CA ARG A 73 -0.10 6.23 12.63
C ARG A 73 0.86 5.94 11.46
N TYR A 74 1.54 6.98 10.96
CA TYR A 74 2.56 6.81 9.94
C TYR A 74 3.63 5.82 10.39
N GLN A 75 4.13 5.98 11.62
CA GLN A 75 5.14 5.09 12.17
C GLN A 75 4.62 3.66 12.33
N LEU A 76 3.38 3.52 12.78
CA LEU A 76 2.75 2.20 12.90
C LEU A 76 2.61 1.49 11.55
N VAL A 77 2.15 2.22 10.54
CA VAL A 77 1.94 1.66 9.21
C VAL A 77 3.27 1.26 8.58
N THR A 78 4.27 2.12 8.65
CA THR A 78 5.57 1.81 8.06
C THR A 78 6.23 0.61 8.73
N LYS A 79 6.11 0.52 10.05
CA LYS A 79 6.63 -0.59 10.81
C LYS A 79 5.90 -1.88 10.48
N LYS A 80 4.56 -1.84 10.44
CA LYS A 80 3.72 -3.01 10.19
C LYS A 80 3.91 -3.57 8.78
N LEU A 81 4.07 -2.70 7.80
CA LEU A 81 4.27 -3.09 6.41
C LEU A 81 5.73 -3.20 6.02
N LYS A 82 6.63 -2.94 6.96
CA LYS A 82 8.08 -2.96 6.73
C LYS A 82 8.51 -2.03 5.60
N LEU A 83 7.90 -0.88 5.53
CA LEU A 83 8.24 0.15 4.56
C LEU A 83 9.42 0.98 5.09
N ARG A 84 10.26 1.42 4.16
CA ARG A 84 11.46 2.19 4.51
C ARG A 84 11.19 3.67 4.71
N ARG A 85 9.96 4.09 4.51
CA ARG A 85 9.69 5.51 4.54
C ARG A 85 8.70 5.97 5.60
#